data_b5b30148382aeb797e938fbb6e0ce9e6
#
_entry.id   b5b30148382aeb797e938fbb6e0ce9e6
#
_cell.length_a   1.000
_cell.length_b   1.000
_cell.length_c   1.000
_cell.angle_alpha   90.00
_cell.angle_beta   90.00
_cell.angle_gamma   90.00
#
_symmetry.space_group_name_H-M   'P 1'
#
loop_
_entity.id
_entity.type
_entity.pdbx_description
1 polymer ?
#
loop_
_entity_poly.entity_id
_entity_poly.type
_entity_poly.pdbx_seq_one_letter_code
_entity_poly.pdbx_strand_id
1 'polypeptide(L)'
;MEWEVVIGLETHTQLKTKTKIFSSASTAFGADPNSQACEVSTALPGVLPVLNAEAVKCAIKFGLAIDAEIPLRSVFSRKNYFYPDLPKGYQISQFELPIVGKGKVTIQVPALGKNSAYEKVINITRAHLEEDAGKSVHGVVEGMSGIDLNRAGTPLLEIVTEPDMRSAAEAVAYAKKLHELVQWIGICDGNMQEGSFRCDVNVSVRPKGTEKLGTRREIKNLNSFKFMQQAIEYETRWQIDMLEDGRKIQQATVLFNPVSGETKAMRSKEEANDYRYFPDPDLLPLEVTEADKAKVCAEMPELPEAMKARFESEYALSVYDASSLTSSRDTADYFVEVVKHGGDAKLAANWIMGPVSAKLNTEEKTITESPLKAALLASLLRRISDNSISNSAAKQVFEKLWTSPDSKPDSFNEHRGLNFNLNFVDEIINSYGLKQESDSDAIEAIIDKVLASNPAMVDEFKAGKEKAFNALVGQTMKASKGKANPSQVSEILKKKLHT
;
A
#
# COMPACT_ATOMS: atom_id res chain seq x y z
N MET A 1 36.36 -15.76 8.10
CA MET A 1 36.05 -14.49 8.80
C MET A 1 34.55 -14.31 8.75
N GLU A 2 33.90 -13.81 9.79
CA GLU A 2 32.46 -13.53 9.72
C GLU A 2 32.26 -12.12 9.16
N TRP A 3 31.46 -12.00 8.12
CA TRP A 3 31.19 -10.75 7.42
C TRP A 3 29.85 -10.15 7.84
N GLU A 4 29.76 -8.84 7.86
CA GLU A 4 28.53 -8.08 8.07
C GLU A 4 28.29 -7.20 6.85
N VAL A 5 27.08 -7.30 6.27
CA VAL A 5 26.64 -6.36 5.23
C VAL A 5 26.10 -5.10 5.86
N VAL A 6 26.38 -3.96 5.23
CA VAL A 6 25.90 -2.64 5.62
C VAL A 6 25.21 -2.00 4.44
N ILE A 7 23.93 -1.64 4.62
CA ILE A 7 23.06 -1.18 3.55
C ILE A 7 22.41 0.13 3.94
N GLY A 8 22.42 1.10 3.01
CA GLY A 8 21.64 2.32 3.02
C GLY A 8 20.83 2.44 1.73
N LEU A 9 19.69 3.12 1.78
CA LEU A 9 18.84 3.36 0.62
C LEU A 9 18.71 4.85 0.33
N GLU A 10 18.68 5.17 -0.95
CA GLU A 10 18.23 6.44 -1.51
C GLU A 10 16.93 6.15 -2.28
N THR A 11 15.83 6.79 -1.88
CA THR A 11 14.51 6.55 -2.50
C THR A 11 13.98 7.83 -3.08
N HIS A 12 13.65 7.81 -4.37
CA HIS A 12 13.05 8.92 -5.08
C HIS A 12 11.55 8.66 -5.27
N THR A 13 10.73 9.56 -4.78
CA THR A 13 9.28 9.51 -4.93
C THR A 13 8.80 10.70 -5.75
N GLN A 14 8.18 10.44 -6.91
CA GLN A 14 7.50 11.50 -7.66
C GLN A 14 6.25 11.93 -6.90
N LEU A 15 6.16 13.23 -6.61
CA LEU A 15 5.04 13.76 -5.85
C LEU A 15 3.80 13.92 -6.75
N LYS A 16 2.66 13.50 -6.21
CA LYS A 16 1.36 13.54 -6.90
C LYS A 16 0.80 14.97 -6.94
N THR A 17 1.46 15.84 -7.69
CA THR A 17 1.00 17.20 -7.97
C THR A 17 0.42 17.30 -9.37
N LYS A 18 -0.44 18.28 -9.62
CA LYS A 18 -1.01 18.53 -10.95
C LYS A 18 -0.02 19.23 -11.88
N THR A 19 0.93 19.96 -11.33
CA THR A 19 1.92 20.75 -12.05
C THR A 19 3.32 20.46 -11.56
N LYS A 20 4.31 20.78 -12.38
CA LYS A 20 5.74 20.63 -12.08
C LYS A 20 6.14 21.46 -10.85
N ILE A 21 7.34 21.17 -10.32
CA ILE A 21 7.80 21.82 -9.08
C ILE A 21 8.06 23.32 -9.25
N PHE A 22 8.51 23.74 -10.42
CA PHE A 22 8.91 25.14 -10.69
C PHE A 22 8.18 25.78 -11.87
N SER A 23 7.13 25.15 -12.40
CA SER A 23 6.32 25.68 -13.48
C SER A 23 4.88 25.16 -13.43
N SER A 24 4.00 25.76 -14.23
CA SER A 24 2.60 25.37 -14.38
C SER A 24 2.36 24.20 -15.33
N ALA A 25 3.41 23.66 -15.98
CA ALA A 25 3.28 22.54 -16.90
C ALA A 25 2.77 21.28 -16.18
N SER A 26 2.01 20.45 -16.90
CA SER A 26 1.38 19.25 -16.35
C SER A 26 2.40 18.18 -15.99
N THR A 27 2.06 17.36 -14.97
CA THR A 27 2.79 16.15 -14.56
C THR A 27 2.07 14.87 -14.96
N ALA A 28 1.00 14.93 -15.75
CA ALA A 28 0.22 13.77 -16.14
C ALA A 28 1.08 12.75 -16.91
N PHE A 29 1.00 11.48 -16.52
CA PHE A 29 1.72 10.40 -17.20
C PHE A 29 1.06 10.02 -18.53
N GLY A 30 1.86 9.55 -19.49
CA GLY A 30 1.38 9.00 -20.77
C GLY A 30 1.04 10.03 -21.85
N ALA A 31 1.39 11.31 -21.66
CA ALA A 31 1.26 12.33 -22.71
C ALA A 31 2.30 12.12 -23.82
N ASP A 32 1.98 12.63 -25.03
CA ASP A 32 2.90 12.58 -26.16
C ASP A 32 4.26 13.21 -25.81
N PRO A 33 5.39 12.67 -26.31
CA PRO A 33 6.72 13.16 -25.97
C PRO A 33 6.85 14.68 -26.17
N ASN A 34 7.41 15.36 -25.19
CA ASN A 34 7.62 16.81 -25.14
C ASN A 34 6.35 17.69 -25.14
N SER A 35 5.14 17.10 -25.09
CA SER A 35 3.90 17.89 -25.07
C SER A 35 3.68 18.65 -23.74
N GLN A 36 4.39 18.24 -22.68
CA GLN A 36 4.39 18.89 -21.37
C GLN A 36 5.73 19.58 -21.05
N ALA A 37 6.61 19.70 -22.01
CA ALA A 37 7.79 20.55 -21.90
C ALA A 37 7.37 22.03 -21.85
N CYS A 38 8.09 22.84 -21.06
CA CYS A 38 7.82 24.26 -20.92
C CYS A 38 9.13 25.04 -20.95
N GLU A 39 9.03 26.35 -20.99
CA GLU A 39 10.16 27.26 -21.07
C GLU A 39 11.16 27.01 -19.91
N VAL A 40 10.67 26.74 -18.69
CA VAL A 40 11.52 26.42 -17.54
C VAL A 40 12.23 25.08 -17.73
N SER A 41 11.51 24.05 -18.20
CA SER A 41 12.09 22.71 -18.43
C SER A 41 13.14 22.72 -19.55
N THR A 42 12.97 23.59 -20.55
CA THR A 42 13.88 23.73 -21.71
C THR A 42 14.98 24.76 -21.50
N ALA A 43 15.03 25.38 -20.33
CA ALA A 43 16.04 26.41 -19.98
C ALA A 43 16.07 27.62 -20.93
N LEU A 44 14.91 28.12 -21.34
CA LEU A 44 14.88 29.32 -22.18
C LEU A 44 15.47 30.54 -21.44
N PRO A 45 16.20 31.41 -22.10
CA PRO A 45 16.77 32.60 -21.46
C PRO A 45 15.69 33.48 -20.81
N GLY A 46 15.90 33.92 -19.58
CA GLY A 46 15.03 34.85 -18.85
C GLY A 46 13.87 34.22 -18.10
N VAL A 47 13.69 32.88 -18.16
CA VAL A 47 12.69 32.21 -17.36
C VAL A 47 13.13 32.10 -15.89
N LEU A 48 12.18 32.18 -14.98
CA LEU A 48 12.42 32.05 -13.55
C LEU A 48 11.57 30.88 -12.96
N PRO A 49 12.13 30.09 -12.05
CA PRO A 49 11.39 29.04 -11.36
C PRO A 49 10.38 29.64 -10.36
N VAL A 50 9.19 29.03 -10.26
CA VAL A 50 8.18 29.39 -9.27
C VAL A 50 7.80 28.12 -8.49
N LEU A 51 8.09 28.10 -7.18
CA LEU A 51 7.91 26.92 -6.34
C LEU A 51 6.43 26.53 -6.19
N ASN A 52 6.14 25.26 -6.41
CA ASN A 52 4.82 24.65 -6.22
C ASN A 52 4.56 24.39 -4.72
N ALA A 53 3.57 25.08 -4.16
CA ALA A 53 3.20 24.92 -2.73
C ALA A 53 2.70 23.52 -2.38
N GLU A 54 2.08 22.79 -3.32
CA GLU A 54 1.62 21.42 -3.07
C GLU A 54 2.81 20.45 -2.92
N ALA A 55 3.91 20.67 -3.64
CA ALA A 55 5.13 19.88 -3.44
C ALA A 55 5.71 20.09 -2.03
N VAL A 56 5.72 21.32 -1.54
CA VAL A 56 6.11 21.64 -0.16
C VAL A 56 5.21 20.96 0.85
N LYS A 57 3.90 21.01 0.64
CA LYS A 57 2.92 20.35 1.50
C LYS A 57 3.12 18.83 1.53
N CYS A 58 3.40 18.19 0.39
CA CYS A 58 3.74 16.76 0.33
C CYS A 58 4.98 16.41 1.15
N ALA A 59 6.03 17.23 1.09
CA ALA A 59 7.24 17.03 1.88
C ALA A 59 6.98 17.18 3.40
N ILE A 60 6.17 18.17 3.80
CA ILE A 60 5.75 18.35 5.20
C ILE A 60 4.94 17.13 5.68
N LYS A 61 3.98 16.64 4.88
CA LYS A 61 3.21 15.42 5.20
C LYS A 61 4.14 14.23 5.44
N PHE A 62 5.14 14.04 4.59
CA PHE A 62 6.12 12.99 4.77
C PHE A 62 6.91 13.16 6.07
N GLY A 63 7.43 14.37 6.34
CA GLY A 63 8.15 14.66 7.57
C GLY A 63 7.34 14.36 8.83
N LEU A 64 6.07 14.76 8.86
CA LEU A 64 5.14 14.46 9.95
C LEU A 64 4.89 12.94 10.10
N ALA A 65 4.75 12.23 8.99
CA ALA A 65 4.47 10.79 9.00
C ALA A 65 5.62 9.92 9.54
N ILE A 66 6.86 10.40 9.49
CA ILE A 66 8.05 9.70 10.01
C ILE A 66 8.61 10.33 11.29
N ASP A 67 7.85 11.20 11.94
CA ASP A 67 8.26 11.92 13.15
C ASP A 67 9.62 12.63 12.97
N ALA A 68 9.78 13.29 11.82
CA ALA A 68 11.03 13.96 11.45
C ALA A 68 11.05 15.42 11.90
N GLU A 69 12.27 15.93 12.04
CA GLU A 69 12.50 17.37 12.18
C GLU A 69 12.10 18.07 10.87
N ILE A 70 11.27 19.09 10.98
CA ILE A 70 10.90 19.98 9.84
C ILE A 70 11.43 21.37 10.17
N PRO A 71 12.61 21.76 9.62
CA PRO A 71 13.20 23.05 9.89
C PRO A 71 12.31 24.20 9.41
N LEU A 72 12.33 25.33 10.10
CA LEU A 72 11.58 26.53 9.73
C LEU A 72 12.11 27.17 8.43
N ARG A 73 13.36 26.87 8.08
CA ARG A 73 14.01 27.43 6.88
C ARG A 73 14.73 26.32 6.12
N SER A 74 14.53 26.32 4.80
CA SER A 74 15.15 25.39 3.87
C SER A 74 15.61 26.17 2.62
N VAL A 75 16.61 25.65 1.92
CA VAL A 75 17.21 26.35 0.78
C VAL A 75 17.34 25.42 -0.40
N PHE A 76 16.89 25.89 -1.58
CA PHE A 76 17.19 25.24 -2.84
C PHE A 76 18.58 25.59 -3.33
N SER A 77 19.26 24.60 -3.85
CA SER A 77 20.59 24.70 -4.42
C SER A 77 20.64 24.14 -5.83
N ARG A 78 21.58 24.60 -6.63
CA ARG A 78 21.87 24.05 -7.96
C ARG A 78 22.88 22.92 -7.81
N LYS A 79 22.49 21.71 -8.26
CA LYS A 79 23.34 20.53 -8.42
C LYS A 79 23.80 20.48 -9.88
N ASN A 80 25.06 20.82 -10.13
CA ASN A 80 25.54 21.02 -11.50
C ASN A 80 26.05 19.70 -12.09
N TYR A 81 25.44 19.27 -13.18
CA TYR A 81 25.88 18.16 -14.02
C TYR A 81 25.23 18.24 -15.40
N PHE A 82 25.82 17.58 -16.40
CA PHE A 82 25.42 17.72 -17.80
C PHE A 82 24.90 16.39 -18.34
N TYR A 83 23.62 16.39 -18.73
CA TYR A 83 22.99 15.30 -19.46
C TYR A 83 22.06 15.88 -20.53
N PRO A 84 21.85 15.20 -21.68
CA PRO A 84 20.97 15.69 -22.74
C PRO A 84 19.52 15.92 -22.29
N ASP A 85 19.04 15.14 -21.30
CA ASP A 85 17.70 15.24 -20.72
C ASP A 85 17.61 16.24 -19.55
N LEU A 86 18.67 17.00 -19.31
CA LEU A 86 18.73 18.10 -18.34
C LEU A 86 19.25 19.38 -19.02
N PRO A 87 18.43 20.08 -19.85
CA PRO A 87 18.90 21.20 -20.69
C PRO A 87 19.51 22.37 -19.93
N LYS A 88 19.10 22.58 -18.67
CA LYS A 88 19.65 23.64 -17.80
C LYS A 88 21.13 23.43 -17.46
N GLY A 89 21.62 22.18 -17.52
CA GLY A 89 22.95 21.83 -17.04
C GLY A 89 23.06 21.78 -15.51
N TYR A 90 21.95 21.93 -14.81
CA TYR A 90 21.84 21.74 -13.36
C TYR A 90 20.44 21.26 -12.98
N GLN A 91 20.35 20.60 -11.85
CA GLN A 91 19.10 20.20 -11.19
C GLN A 91 18.89 21.10 -9.97
N ILE A 92 17.70 21.68 -9.82
CA ILE A 92 17.34 22.38 -8.59
C ILE A 92 16.99 21.30 -7.54
N SER A 93 17.71 21.31 -6.43
CA SER A 93 17.62 20.33 -5.34
C SER A 93 17.86 21.03 -4.00
N GLN A 94 17.94 20.30 -2.90
CA GLN A 94 18.31 20.84 -1.59
C GLN A 94 19.49 20.03 -1.05
N PHE A 95 20.46 20.67 -0.40
CA PHE A 95 21.66 20.02 0.08
C PHE A 95 21.90 20.22 1.59
N GLU A 96 22.34 21.42 2.00
CA GLU A 96 22.69 21.66 3.40
C GLU A 96 21.48 21.87 4.31
N LEU A 97 20.42 22.49 3.77
CA LEU A 97 19.22 22.84 4.51
C LEU A 97 17.98 22.20 3.83
N PRO A 98 17.78 20.88 3.98
CA PRO A 98 16.64 20.18 3.41
C PRO A 98 15.34 20.54 4.14
N ILE A 99 14.22 20.34 3.49
CA ILE A 99 12.89 20.58 4.08
C ILE A 99 12.52 19.58 5.17
N VAL A 100 13.07 18.36 5.12
CA VAL A 100 12.85 17.31 6.12
C VAL A 100 14.22 16.86 6.62
N GLY A 101 14.44 17.02 7.90
CA GLY A 101 15.65 16.59 8.60
C GLY A 101 15.58 15.13 9.06
N LYS A 102 16.20 14.86 10.21
CA LYS A 102 16.27 13.51 10.79
C LYS A 102 14.88 13.01 11.18
N GLY A 103 14.62 11.75 10.85
CA GLY A 103 13.39 11.03 11.20
C GLY A 103 13.65 9.54 11.35
N LYS A 104 12.59 8.75 11.48
CA LYS A 104 12.70 7.30 11.68
C LYS A 104 11.53 6.55 11.03
N VAL A 105 11.81 5.35 10.54
CA VAL A 105 10.80 4.41 10.03
C VAL A 105 10.99 3.07 10.75
N THR A 106 9.96 2.59 11.41
CA THR A 106 9.97 1.25 12.03
C THR A 106 9.49 0.22 11.02
N ILE A 107 10.28 -0.81 10.83
CA ILE A 107 9.99 -1.92 9.91
C ILE A 107 9.71 -3.21 10.67
N GLN A 108 8.84 -4.03 10.09
CA GLN A 108 8.59 -5.42 10.51
C GLN A 108 9.36 -6.34 9.57
N VAL A 109 10.36 -7.02 10.09
CA VAL A 109 11.12 -8.00 9.33
C VAL A 109 10.47 -9.36 9.51
N PRO A 110 10.00 -10.01 8.45
CA PRO A 110 9.31 -11.30 8.56
C PRO A 110 10.24 -12.41 9.06
N ALA A 111 9.65 -13.44 9.67
CA ALA A 111 10.41 -14.63 10.05
C ALA A 111 11.06 -15.26 8.82
N LEU A 112 12.32 -15.63 8.94
CA LEU A 112 13.09 -16.28 7.86
C LEU A 112 13.88 -17.47 8.43
N GLY A 113 13.59 -18.67 7.93
CA GLY A 113 14.25 -19.89 8.42
C GLY A 113 14.00 -20.15 9.91
N LYS A 114 15.06 -20.08 10.72
CA LYS A 114 14.98 -20.24 12.19
C LYS A 114 14.81 -18.92 12.95
N ASN A 115 14.90 -17.80 12.26
CA ASN A 115 14.78 -16.47 12.88
C ASN A 115 13.30 -16.10 12.99
N SER A 116 12.85 -15.67 14.17
CA SER A 116 11.53 -15.10 14.38
C SER A 116 11.42 -13.73 13.71
N ALA A 117 10.19 -13.30 13.44
CA ALA A 117 9.92 -11.94 13.02
C ALA A 117 10.37 -10.94 14.11
N TYR A 118 10.85 -9.77 13.72
CA TYR A 118 11.30 -8.72 14.65
C TYR A 118 11.07 -7.33 14.08
N GLU A 119 11.02 -6.36 14.98
CA GLU A 119 10.98 -4.94 14.63
C GLU A 119 12.38 -4.34 14.56
N LYS A 120 12.54 -3.38 13.64
CA LYS A 120 13.77 -2.59 13.56
C LYS A 120 13.46 -1.15 13.19
N VAL A 121 14.11 -0.21 13.85
CA VAL A 121 14.07 1.21 13.50
C VAL A 121 15.17 1.49 12.48
N ILE A 122 14.80 2.13 11.37
CA ILE A 122 15.72 2.66 10.36
C ILE A 122 15.69 4.19 10.45
N ASN A 123 16.85 4.77 10.68
CA ASN A 123 16.98 6.21 10.76
C ASN A 123 17.00 6.83 9.35
N ILE A 124 16.29 7.93 9.21
CA ILE A 124 16.31 8.77 8.03
C ILE A 124 17.25 9.93 8.29
N THR A 125 18.23 10.11 7.41
CA THR A 125 19.16 11.24 7.48
C THR A 125 18.47 12.54 7.12
N ARG A 126 17.70 12.51 6.02
CA ARG A 126 16.93 13.63 5.49
C ARG A 126 15.97 13.17 4.40
N ALA A 127 15.02 14.04 4.08
CA ALA A 127 14.34 14.02 2.79
C ALA A 127 14.31 15.44 2.22
N HIS A 128 14.54 15.56 0.93
CA HIS A 128 14.65 16.85 0.27
C HIS A 128 13.89 16.90 -1.04
N LEU A 129 13.40 18.11 -1.35
CA LEU A 129 12.72 18.39 -2.61
C LEU A 129 13.73 18.62 -3.73
N GLU A 130 13.43 18.06 -4.88
CA GLU A 130 14.16 18.31 -6.11
C GLU A 130 13.27 18.14 -7.34
N GLU A 131 13.77 18.56 -8.50
CA GLU A 131 13.12 18.31 -9.78
C GLU A 131 13.64 17.03 -10.44
N ASP A 132 12.76 16.27 -11.10
CA ASP A 132 13.21 15.13 -11.92
C ASP A 132 13.84 15.62 -13.23
N ALA A 133 14.76 14.85 -13.78
CA ALA A 133 15.30 15.06 -15.13
C ALA A 133 14.32 14.54 -16.20
N GLY A 134 14.53 14.91 -17.44
CA GLY A 134 13.84 14.34 -18.58
C GLY A 134 14.16 12.86 -18.78
N LYS A 135 13.83 12.33 -19.94
CA LYS A 135 14.06 10.93 -20.29
C LYS A 135 14.81 10.83 -21.61
N SER A 136 15.93 10.10 -21.60
CA SER A 136 16.62 9.69 -22.83
C SER A 136 15.98 8.42 -23.36
N VAL A 137 15.50 8.44 -24.61
CA VAL A 137 14.82 7.33 -25.28
C VAL A 137 15.73 6.78 -26.36
N HIS A 138 16.22 5.57 -26.16
CA HIS A 138 17.12 4.89 -27.09
C HIS A 138 16.35 4.00 -28.07
N GLY A 139 16.86 3.85 -29.29
CA GLY A 139 16.34 2.89 -30.26
C GLY A 139 15.09 3.34 -31.04
N VAL A 140 14.65 4.58 -30.91
CA VAL A 140 13.55 5.15 -31.73
C VAL A 140 14.03 5.38 -33.15
N VAL A 141 15.27 5.87 -33.31
CA VAL A 141 15.96 6.04 -34.59
C VAL A 141 17.35 5.42 -34.42
N GLU A 142 17.80 4.63 -35.40
CA GLU A 142 19.11 4.01 -35.39
C GLU A 142 20.24 5.06 -35.28
N GLY A 143 21.13 4.87 -34.32
CA GLY A 143 22.25 5.76 -34.05
C GLY A 143 21.88 7.08 -33.35
N MET A 144 20.63 7.27 -32.95
CA MET A 144 20.16 8.46 -32.24
C MET A 144 19.49 8.12 -30.90
N SER A 145 19.53 9.07 -29.98
CA SER A 145 18.72 9.07 -28.75
C SER A 145 17.71 10.21 -28.81
N GLY A 146 16.44 9.88 -28.62
CA GLY A 146 15.40 10.88 -28.42
C GLY A 146 15.47 11.47 -27.02
N ILE A 147 15.08 12.74 -26.87
CA ILE A 147 14.95 13.40 -25.58
C ILE A 147 13.48 13.77 -25.35
N ASP A 148 12.92 13.26 -24.26
CA ASP A 148 11.57 13.58 -23.80
C ASP A 148 11.65 14.36 -22.48
N LEU A 149 11.20 15.61 -22.52
CA LEU A 149 11.23 16.52 -21.38
C LEU A 149 9.90 16.57 -20.60
N ASN A 150 8.96 15.71 -20.90
CA ASN A 150 7.69 15.66 -20.14
C ASN A 150 7.95 15.46 -18.65
N ARG A 151 8.91 14.59 -18.28
CA ARG A 151 9.27 14.34 -16.88
C ARG A 151 10.14 15.44 -16.27
N ALA A 152 10.89 16.21 -17.07
CA ALA A 152 11.76 17.28 -16.57
C ALA A 152 10.97 18.29 -15.74
N GLY A 153 11.39 18.52 -14.49
CA GLY A 153 10.71 19.39 -13.55
C GLY A 153 9.55 18.74 -12.78
N THR A 154 9.29 17.44 -12.95
CA THR A 154 8.35 16.71 -12.06
C THR A 154 8.86 16.77 -10.62
N PRO A 155 8.00 17.11 -9.63
CA PRO A 155 8.46 17.20 -8.25
C PRO A 155 8.89 15.83 -7.71
N LEU A 156 10.09 15.76 -7.13
CA LEU A 156 10.63 14.61 -6.44
C LEU A 156 10.84 14.92 -4.97
N LEU A 157 10.66 13.90 -4.14
CA LEU A 157 11.17 13.83 -2.78
C LEU A 157 12.22 12.72 -2.73
N GLU A 158 13.49 13.08 -2.55
CA GLU A 158 14.57 12.11 -2.31
C GLU A 158 14.70 11.86 -0.81
N ILE A 159 14.61 10.59 -0.41
CA ILE A 159 14.63 10.13 0.99
C ILE A 159 15.89 9.31 1.18
N VAL A 160 16.74 9.73 2.11
CA VAL A 160 18.06 9.12 2.37
C VAL A 160 18.06 8.50 3.76
N THR A 161 18.41 7.21 3.86
CA THR A 161 18.54 6.53 5.14
C THR A 161 19.96 6.58 5.68
N GLU A 162 20.11 6.42 7.00
CA GLU A 162 21.36 5.96 7.58
C GLU A 162 21.64 4.50 7.14
N PRO A 163 22.89 4.05 7.11
CA PRO A 163 23.26 2.70 6.72
C PRO A 163 22.98 1.67 7.84
N ASP A 164 21.74 1.62 8.31
CA ASP A 164 21.33 0.83 9.48
C ASP A 164 20.97 -0.62 9.12
N MET A 165 20.69 -0.90 7.87
CA MET A 165 20.21 -2.22 7.44
C MET A 165 21.38 -3.21 7.31
N ARG A 166 21.11 -4.49 7.71
CA ARG A 166 22.10 -5.57 7.81
C ARG A 166 21.74 -6.82 7.01
N SER A 167 20.66 -6.76 6.25
CA SER A 167 20.24 -7.87 5.37
C SER A 167 19.38 -7.37 4.20
N ALA A 168 19.30 -8.16 3.13
CA ALA A 168 18.40 -7.90 2.03
C ALA A 168 16.92 -7.88 2.49
N ALA A 169 16.57 -8.74 3.46
CA ALA A 169 15.23 -8.77 4.02
C ALA A 169 14.85 -7.46 4.74
N GLU A 170 15.77 -6.86 5.49
CA GLU A 170 15.57 -5.55 6.12
C GLU A 170 15.41 -4.43 5.08
N ALA A 171 16.25 -4.44 4.03
CA ALA A 171 16.17 -3.45 2.95
C ALA A 171 14.83 -3.52 2.19
N VAL A 172 14.37 -4.74 1.90
CA VAL A 172 13.07 -4.97 1.25
C VAL A 172 11.90 -4.59 2.18
N ALA A 173 11.99 -4.92 3.47
CA ALA A 173 10.97 -4.53 4.45
C ALA A 173 10.87 -3.00 4.56
N TYR A 174 12.00 -2.31 4.59
CA TYR A 174 12.05 -0.85 4.60
C TYR A 174 11.44 -0.25 3.32
N ALA A 175 11.86 -0.72 2.15
CA ALA A 175 11.37 -0.20 0.89
C ALA A 175 9.86 -0.41 0.72
N LYS A 176 9.32 -1.57 1.15
CA LYS A 176 7.88 -1.84 1.17
C LYS A 176 7.15 -0.92 2.14
N LYS A 177 7.69 -0.73 3.35
CA LYS A 177 7.08 0.15 4.36
C LYS A 177 7.03 1.60 3.89
N LEU A 178 8.12 2.07 3.28
CA LEU A 178 8.16 3.42 2.72
C LEU A 178 7.19 3.59 1.55
N HIS A 179 7.14 2.61 0.65
CA HIS A 179 6.20 2.57 -0.48
C HIS A 179 4.74 2.62 -0.02
N GLU A 180 4.38 1.82 0.98
CA GLU A 180 3.06 1.85 1.62
C GLU A 180 2.76 3.24 2.21
N LEU A 181 3.72 3.81 2.95
CA LEU A 181 3.57 5.08 3.64
C LEU A 181 3.30 6.25 2.67
N VAL A 182 4.08 6.37 1.58
CA VAL A 182 3.92 7.48 0.63
C VAL A 182 2.61 7.41 -0.15
N GLN A 183 2.10 6.20 -0.39
CA GLN A 183 0.75 5.98 -0.94
C GLN A 183 -0.33 6.31 0.08
N TRP A 184 -0.16 5.86 1.32
CA TRP A 184 -1.13 6.07 2.41
C TRP A 184 -1.38 7.55 2.69
N ILE A 185 -0.32 8.35 2.79
CA ILE A 185 -0.44 9.81 2.99
C ILE A 185 -0.78 10.57 1.69
N GLY A 186 -0.90 9.87 0.58
CA GLY A 186 -1.38 10.38 -0.70
C GLY A 186 -0.40 11.29 -1.44
N ILE A 187 0.90 11.19 -1.19
CA ILE A 187 1.93 12.03 -1.84
C ILE A 187 2.53 11.41 -3.10
N CYS A 188 2.41 10.09 -3.29
CA CYS A 188 2.93 9.35 -4.44
C CYS A 188 1.96 8.23 -4.82
N ASP A 189 1.90 7.83 -6.07
CA ASP A 189 1.12 6.67 -6.53
C ASP A 189 1.84 5.33 -6.30
N GLY A 190 3.16 5.36 -6.07
CA GLY A 190 3.99 4.20 -5.83
C GLY A 190 4.28 3.34 -7.06
N ASN A 191 4.01 3.81 -8.28
CA ASN A 191 4.21 3.01 -9.48
C ASN A 191 5.70 2.85 -9.82
N MET A 192 6.27 1.70 -9.45
CA MET A 192 7.68 1.39 -9.73
C MET A 192 7.97 1.19 -11.23
N GLN A 193 6.99 0.75 -12.02
CA GLN A 193 7.17 0.50 -13.46
C GLN A 193 7.22 1.81 -14.24
N GLU A 194 6.42 2.78 -13.86
CA GLU A 194 6.43 4.13 -14.43
C GLU A 194 7.58 4.99 -13.88
N GLY A 195 8.21 4.55 -12.78
CA GLY A 195 9.32 5.23 -12.14
C GLY A 195 8.89 6.31 -11.15
N SER A 196 7.63 6.28 -10.70
CA SER A 196 7.15 7.19 -9.63
C SER A 196 7.77 6.86 -8.27
N PHE A 197 8.20 5.61 -8.07
CA PHE A 197 8.92 5.16 -6.89
C PHE A 197 10.16 4.37 -7.32
N ARG A 198 11.35 4.91 -7.01
CA ARG A 198 12.65 4.35 -7.39
C ARG A 198 13.51 4.20 -6.14
N CYS A 199 14.24 3.11 -6.04
CA CYS A 199 15.21 2.89 -4.95
C CYS A 199 16.58 2.60 -5.52
N ASP A 200 17.58 3.33 -5.06
CA ASP A 200 18.99 3.04 -5.25
C ASP A 200 19.54 2.46 -3.94
N VAL A 201 20.28 1.37 -4.02
CA VAL A 201 20.77 0.66 -2.84
C VAL A 201 22.29 0.77 -2.73
N ASN A 202 22.74 1.30 -1.64
CA ASN A 202 24.16 1.38 -1.28
C ASN A 202 24.55 0.16 -0.44
N VAL A 203 25.45 -0.69 -0.94
CA VAL A 203 25.91 -1.92 -0.27
C VAL A 203 27.40 -1.87 -0.02
N SER A 204 27.81 -2.22 1.19
CA SER A 204 29.21 -2.52 1.55
C SER A 204 29.26 -3.70 2.50
N VAL A 205 30.42 -4.35 2.62
CA VAL A 205 30.67 -5.41 3.59
C VAL A 205 31.86 -5.08 4.45
N ARG A 206 31.81 -5.49 5.71
CA ARG A 206 32.91 -5.33 6.68
C ARG A 206 33.07 -6.58 7.55
N PRO A 207 34.22 -6.81 8.13
CA PRO A 207 34.38 -7.83 9.17
C PRO A 207 33.43 -7.52 10.34
N LYS A 208 32.69 -8.52 10.80
CA LYS A 208 31.74 -8.36 11.90
C LYS A 208 32.41 -7.83 13.16
N GLY A 209 31.78 -6.83 13.79
CA GLY A 209 32.30 -6.18 14.98
C GLY A 209 33.29 -5.04 14.73
N THR A 210 33.57 -4.66 13.47
CA THR A 210 34.35 -3.48 13.14
C THR A 210 33.46 -2.25 12.92
N GLU A 211 33.92 -1.06 13.35
CA GLU A 211 33.16 0.19 13.14
C GLU A 211 33.36 0.76 11.73
N LYS A 212 34.55 0.56 11.16
CA LYS A 212 34.91 1.12 9.86
C LYS A 212 34.08 0.48 8.75
N LEU A 213 33.37 1.31 7.98
CA LEU A 213 32.61 0.89 6.81
C LEU A 213 33.54 0.38 5.70
N GLY A 214 33.05 -0.61 4.96
CA GLY A 214 33.68 -1.10 3.73
C GLY A 214 33.48 -0.15 2.55
N THR A 215 34.07 -0.52 1.41
CA THR A 215 33.88 0.24 0.16
C THR A 215 32.47 0.06 -0.38
N ARG A 216 31.75 1.16 -0.51
CA ARG A 216 30.37 1.22 -0.97
C ARG A 216 30.26 1.03 -2.49
N ARG A 217 29.28 0.23 -2.91
CA ARG A 217 28.78 0.20 -4.30
C ARG A 217 27.30 0.52 -4.33
N GLU A 218 26.90 1.32 -5.31
CA GLU A 218 25.53 1.78 -5.52
C GLU A 218 24.85 0.92 -6.59
N ILE A 219 23.77 0.25 -6.24
CA ILE A 219 23.01 -0.61 -7.17
C ILE A 219 21.81 0.17 -7.70
N LYS A 220 21.71 0.27 -9.02
CA LYS A 220 20.60 0.91 -9.74
C LYS A 220 19.80 -0.08 -10.58
N ASN A 221 18.69 0.39 -11.17
CA ASN A 221 17.79 -0.40 -12.02
C ASN A 221 17.00 -1.48 -11.24
N LEU A 222 16.50 -1.10 -10.07
CA LEU A 222 15.75 -1.99 -9.18
C LEU A 222 14.23 -1.72 -9.32
N ASN A 223 13.60 -2.32 -10.33
CA ASN A 223 12.20 -2.05 -10.69
C ASN A 223 11.20 -2.94 -9.95
N SER A 224 11.64 -3.71 -8.97
CA SER A 224 10.79 -4.49 -8.07
C SER A 224 11.51 -4.84 -6.76
N PHE A 225 10.75 -5.10 -5.71
CA PHE A 225 11.30 -5.55 -4.43
C PHE A 225 12.03 -6.90 -4.53
N LYS A 226 11.60 -7.77 -5.45
CA LYS A 226 12.29 -9.04 -5.74
C LYS A 226 13.66 -8.80 -6.36
N PHE A 227 13.77 -7.89 -7.32
CA PHE A 227 15.06 -7.55 -7.92
C PHE A 227 15.99 -6.86 -6.93
N MET A 228 15.45 -6.02 -6.04
CA MET A 228 16.20 -5.42 -4.94
C MET A 228 16.82 -6.50 -4.05
N GLN A 229 16.04 -7.48 -3.61
CA GLN A 229 16.54 -8.59 -2.79
C GLN A 229 17.66 -9.35 -3.50
N GLN A 230 17.44 -9.77 -4.74
CA GLN A 230 18.40 -10.54 -5.53
C GLN A 230 19.70 -9.77 -5.78
N ALA A 231 19.59 -8.48 -6.09
CA ALA A 231 20.73 -7.61 -6.33
C ALA A 231 21.60 -7.42 -5.07
N ILE A 232 20.98 -7.20 -3.91
CA ILE A 232 21.67 -7.07 -2.63
C ILE A 232 22.39 -8.39 -2.26
N GLU A 233 21.70 -9.52 -2.41
CA GLU A 233 22.25 -10.85 -2.12
C GLU A 233 23.43 -11.20 -3.04
N TYR A 234 23.34 -10.85 -4.32
CA TYR A 234 24.43 -11.05 -5.29
C TYR A 234 25.62 -10.14 -4.94
N GLU A 235 25.38 -8.85 -4.79
CA GLU A 235 26.44 -7.86 -4.53
C GLU A 235 27.18 -8.15 -3.21
N THR A 236 26.43 -8.56 -2.18
CA THR A 236 27.01 -8.94 -0.89
C THR A 236 27.97 -10.11 -1.04
N ARG A 237 27.55 -11.18 -1.74
CA ARG A 237 28.40 -12.37 -1.99
C ARG A 237 29.63 -11.99 -2.80
N TRP A 238 29.42 -11.27 -3.90
CA TRP A 238 30.51 -10.83 -4.76
C TRP A 238 31.56 -10.00 -4.00
N GLN A 239 31.13 -9.10 -3.11
CA GLN A 239 32.06 -8.30 -2.30
C GLN A 239 32.83 -9.16 -1.30
N ILE A 240 32.19 -10.13 -0.67
CA ILE A 240 32.83 -11.06 0.26
C ILE A 240 33.89 -11.89 -0.48
N ASP A 241 33.54 -12.52 -1.62
CA ASP A 241 34.44 -13.33 -2.44
C ASP A 241 35.68 -12.51 -2.87
N MET A 242 35.46 -11.26 -3.32
CA MET A 242 36.55 -10.35 -3.70
C MET A 242 37.54 -10.10 -2.53
N LEU A 243 37.02 -9.88 -1.32
CA LEU A 243 37.85 -9.59 -0.15
C LEU A 243 38.53 -10.85 0.36
N GLU A 244 37.91 -12.01 0.32
CA GLU A 244 38.50 -13.30 0.71
C GLU A 244 39.62 -13.72 -0.24
N ASP A 245 39.49 -13.39 -1.55
CA ASP A 245 40.56 -13.54 -2.54
C ASP A 245 41.71 -12.50 -2.40
N GLY A 246 41.64 -11.61 -1.42
CA GLY A 246 42.64 -10.55 -1.21
C GLY A 246 42.54 -9.41 -2.24
N ARG A 247 41.49 -9.34 -3.02
CA ARG A 247 41.24 -8.28 -4.02
C ARG A 247 40.60 -7.05 -3.35
N LYS A 248 40.78 -5.89 -3.96
CA LYS A 248 40.16 -4.65 -3.49
C LYS A 248 38.85 -4.39 -4.20
N ILE A 249 37.85 -3.95 -3.45
CA ILE A 249 36.58 -3.45 -4.00
C ILE A 249 36.79 -2.01 -4.46
N GLN A 250 36.38 -1.71 -5.69
CA GLN A 250 36.34 -0.35 -6.22
C GLN A 250 34.95 0.23 -6.03
N GLN A 251 34.88 1.50 -5.59
CA GLN A 251 33.64 2.23 -5.50
C GLN A 251 33.08 2.43 -6.92
N ALA A 252 31.86 2.02 -7.14
CA ALA A 252 31.22 2.09 -8.45
C ALA A 252 29.70 2.17 -8.34
N THR A 253 29.07 2.71 -9.39
CA THR A 253 27.65 2.50 -9.66
C THR A 253 27.50 1.26 -10.53
N VAL A 254 26.62 0.33 -10.13
CA VAL A 254 26.39 -0.93 -10.82
C VAL A 254 24.94 -1.05 -11.21
N LEU A 255 24.66 -1.69 -12.34
CA LEU A 255 23.31 -2.04 -12.79
C LEU A 255 23.02 -3.49 -12.47
N PHE A 256 21.85 -3.76 -11.91
CA PHE A 256 21.34 -5.10 -11.78
C PHE A 256 20.73 -5.57 -13.13
N ASN A 257 21.11 -6.76 -13.56
CA ASN A 257 20.51 -7.43 -14.72
C ASN A 257 19.57 -8.54 -14.22
N PRO A 258 18.24 -8.38 -14.37
CA PRO A 258 17.29 -9.39 -13.87
C PRO A 258 17.32 -10.72 -14.63
N VAL A 259 17.91 -10.76 -15.84
CA VAL A 259 18.01 -11.99 -16.64
C VAL A 259 19.19 -12.84 -16.17
N SER A 260 20.37 -12.25 -15.96
CA SER A 260 21.54 -12.98 -15.45
C SER A 260 21.56 -13.09 -13.93
N GLY A 261 20.81 -12.22 -13.21
CA GLY A 261 20.85 -12.14 -11.75
C GLY A 261 22.12 -11.50 -11.19
N GLU A 262 22.89 -10.79 -12.01
CA GLU A 262 24.19 -10.22 -11.66
C GLU A 262 24.19 -8.69 -11.68
N THR A 263 25.15 -8.10 -10.97
CA THR A 263 25.43 -6.66 -11.07
C THR A 263 26.63 -6.43 -12.00
N LYS A 264 26.53 -5.38 -12.84
CA LYS A 264 27.60 -4.98 -13.74
C LYS A 264 27.96 -3.51 -13.54
N ALA A 265 29.26 -3.21 -13.35
CA ALA A 265 29.71 -1.84 -13.22
C ALA A 265 29.43 -1.03 -14.49
N MET A 266 28.80 0.14 -14.33
CA MET A 266 28.59 1.09 -15.43
C MET A 266 29.82 1.95 -15.68
N ARG A 267 30.40 2.48 -14.59
CA ARG A 267 31.61 3.32 -14.60
C ARG A 267 32.27 3.22 -13.22
N SER A 268 33.58 3.35 -13.19
CA SER A 268 34.30 3.57 -11.94
C SER A 268 34.04 5.01 -11.47
N LYS A 269 33.80 5.22 -10.18
CA LYS A 269 33.77 6.57 -9.59
C LYS A 269 35.19 7.06 -9.30
N GLU A 270 36.08 7.07 -10.27
CA GLU A 270 37.35 7.79 -10.17
C GLU A 270 37.12 9.32 -10.23
N GLU A 271 36.01 9.72 -10.81
CA GLU A 271 35.52 11.09 -10.78
C GLU A 271 34.31 11.15 -9.83
N ALA A 272 34.55 11.41 -8.54
CA ALA A 272 33.51 11.94 -7.67
C ALA A 272 33.03 13.24 -8.34
N ASN A 273 31.83 13.20 -8.92
CA ASN A 273 31.28 14.41 -9.52
C ASN A 273 31.14 15.44 -8.41
N ASP A 274 32.05 16.41 -8.40
CA ASP A 274 31.89 17.64 -7.63
C ASP A 274 30.75 18.41 -8.27
N TYR A 275 29.55 18.23 -7.71
CA TYR A 275 28.34 18.91 -8.21
C TYR A 275 28.37 20.42 -7.96
N ARG A 276 29.37 20.95 -7.25
CA ARG A 276 29.55 22.38 -6.99
C ARG A 276 28.26 23.04 -6.54
N TYR A 277 27.63 22.46 -5.52
CA TYR A 277 26.38 23.00 -4.98
C TYR A 277 26.56 24.46 -4.55
N PHE A 278 25.59 25.29 -4.92
CA PHE A 278 25.43 26.63 -4.40
C PHE A 278 23.93 26.99 -4.36
N PRO A 279 23.51 27.90 -3.45
CA PRO A 279 22.12 28.32 -3.37
C PRO A 279 21.61 28.85 -4.72
N ASP A 280 20.41 28.41 -5.13
CA ASP A 280 19.82 28.91 -6.38
C ASP A 280 19.47 30.41 -6.23
N PRO A 281 20.04 31.30 -7.06
CA PRO A 281 19.84 32.74 -6.94
C PRO A 281 18.41 33.19 -7.30
N ASP A 282 17.68 32.34 -8.02
CA ASP A 282 16.33 32.66 -8.51
C ASP A 282 15.24 32.20 -7.52
N LEU A 283 15.62 31.49 -6.45
CA LEU A 283 14.70 31.02 -5.43
C LEU A 283 15.03 31.62 -4.06
N LEU A 284 14.04 32.23 -3.43
CA LEU A 284 14.17 32.66 -2.05
C LEU A 284 14.24 31.42 -1.12
N PRO A 285 14.87 31.55 0.05
CA PRO A 285 14.75 30.53 1.08
C PRO A 285 13.30 30.20 1.36
N LEU A 286 13.00 28.92 1.45
CA LEU A 286 11.67 28.43 1.80
C LEU A 286 11.50 28.53 3.31
N GLU A 287 10.49 29.26 3.75
CA GLU A 287 10.09 29.37 5.15
C GLU A 287 8.85 28.52 5.39
N VAL A 288 8.92 27.61 6.37
CA VAL A 288 7.83 26.75 6.82
C VAL A 288 7.51 27.11 8.26
N THR A 289 6.39 27.79 8.48
CA THR A 289 5.98 28.22 9.82
C THR A 289 5.35 27.07 10.62
N GLU A 290 5.28 27.22 11.96
CA GLU A 290 4.53 26.27 12.79
C GLU A 290 3.03 26.23 12.42
N ALA A 291 2.47 27.34 11.94
CA ALA A 291 1.10 27.39 11.44
C ALA A 291 0.91 26.54 10.17
N ASP A 292 1.89 26.54 9.27
CA ASP A 292 1.87 25.69 8.06
C ASP A 292 1.93 24.21 8.45
N LYS A 293 2.80 23.84 9.38
CA LYS A 293 2.89 22.47 9.90
C LYS A 293 1.58 22.03 10.53
N ALA A 294 0.99 22.87 11.38
CA ALA A 294 -0.28 22.59 12.03
C ALA A 294 -1.43 22.41 11.04
N LYS A 295 -1.47 23.25 9.98
CA LYS A 295 -2.45 23.12 8.90
C LYS A 295 -2.30 21.80 8.17
N VAL A 296 -1.08 21.42 7.79
CA VAL A 296 -0.84 20.15 7.12
C VAL A 296 -1.14 18.97 8.03
N CYS A 297 -0.77 19.05 9.32
CA CYS A 297 -1.08 18.02 10.32
C CYS A 297 -2.60 17.77 10.44
N ALA A 298 -3.41 18.83 10.43
CA ALA A 298 -4.87 18.71 10.48
C ALA A 298 -5.49 18.04 9.23
N GLU A 299 -4.78 18.06 8.13
CA GLU A 299 -5.18 17.39 6.86
C GLU A 299 -4.58 15.97 6.71
N MET A 300 -3.72 15.54 7.64
CA MET A 300 -3.13 14.20 7.61
C MET A 300 -4.20 13.13 7.85
N PRO A 301 -4.17 12.03 7.09
CA PRO A 301 -4.94 10.85 7.46
C PRO A 301 -4.38 10.25 8.75
N GLU A 302 -5.21 9.50 9.48
CA GLU A 302 -4.71 8.62 10.53
C GLU A 302 -3.69 7.64 9.92
N LEU A 303 -2.52 7.50 10.55
CA LEU A 303 -1.44 6.66 10.02
C LEU A 303 -1.76 5.16 10.17
N PRO A 304 -1.18 4.28 9.34
CA PRO A 304 -1.52 2.85 9.32
C PRO A 304 -1.39 2.18 10.69
N GLU A 305 -0.33 2.46 11.43
CA GLU A 305 -0.09 1.89 12.75
C GLU A 305 -1.12 2.33 13.80
N ALA A 306 -1.46 3.63 13.80
CA ALA A 306 -2.48 4.17 14.69
C ALA A 306 -3.85 3.59 14.36
N MET A 307 -4.20 3.53 13.07
CA MET A 307 -5.45 2.94 12.61
C MET A 307 -5.53 1.43 12.92
N LYS A 308 -4.44 0.69 12.75
CA LYS A 308 -4.35 -0.72 13.14
C LYS A 308 -4.60 -0.90 14.63
N ALA A 309 -3.91 -0.14 15.49
CA ALA A 309 -4.10 -0.19 16.94
C ALA A 309 -5.55 0.18 17.33
N ARG A 310 -6.15 1.14 16.65
CA ARG A 310 -7.55 1.48 16.83
C ARG A 310 -8.49 0.36 16.42
N PHE A 311 -8.25 -0.31 15.30
CA PHE A 311 -9.07 -1.46 14.87
C PHE A 311 -9.00 -2.62 15.87
N GLU A 312 -7.84 -2.87 16.44
CA GLU A 312 -7.67 -3.90 17.49
C GLU A 312 -8.41 -3.51 18.78
N SER A 313 -8.28 -2.25 19.22
CA SER A 313 -8.84 -1.80 20.53
C SER A 313 -10.33 -1.44 20.46
N GLU A 314 -10.77 -0.74 19.42
CA GLU A 314 -12.15 -0.23 19.29
C GLU A 314 -13.10 -1.31 18.72
N TYR A 315 -12.62 -2.06 17.72
CA TYR A 315 -13.46 -3.05 17.01
C TYR A 315 -13.17 -4.50 17.41
N ALA A 316 -12.26 -4.72 18.38
CA ALA A 316 -11.85 -6.04 18.84
C ALA A 316 -11.43 -6.99 17.70
N LEU A 317 -10.79 -6.45 16.66
CA LEU A 317 -10.27 -7.25 15.56
C LEU A 317 -8.98 -7.96 15.98
N SER A 318 -8.68 -9.09 15.34
CA SER A 318 -7.39 -9.74 15.50
C SER A 318 -6.27 -8.90 14.87
N VAL A 319 -5.03 -9.05 15.33
CA VAL A 319 -3.84 -8.42 14.73
C VAL A 319 -3.76 -8.70 13.22
N TYR A 320 -4.13 -9.92 12.81
CA TYR A 320 -4.17 -10.30 11.39
C TYR A 320 -5.22 -9.52 10.61
N ASP A 321 -6.47 -9.46 11.12
CA ASP A 321 -7.56 -8.74 10.44
C ASP A 321 -7.24 -7.24 10.33
N ALA A 322 -6.80 -6.63 11.44
CA ALA A 322 -6.42 -5.23 11.49
C ALA A 322 -5.29 -4.91 10.50
N SER A 323 -4.23 -5.74 10.46
CA SER A 323 -3.12 -5.58 9.51
C SER A 323 -3.57 -5.74 8.05
N SER A 324 -4.45 -6.71 7.78
CA SER A 324 -4.95 -6.94 6.41
C SER A 324 -5.81 -5.78 5.90
N LEU A 325 -6.69 -5.24 6.75
CA LEU A 325 -7.54 -4.10 6.40
C LEU A 325 -6.74 -2.80 6.25
N THR A 326 -5.67 -2.63 7.02
CA THR A 326 -4.80 -1.44 6.95
C THR A 326 -3.62 -1.60 5.98
N SER A 327 -3.60 -2.63 5.15
CA SER A 327 -2.61 -2.76 4.06
C SER A 327 -2.80 -1.75 2.94
N SER A 328 -4.01 -1.19 2.80
CA SER A 328 -4.37 -0.13 1.87
C SER A 328 -5.31 0.85 2.56
N ARG A 329 -5.06 2.14 2.39
CA ARG A 329 -5.91 3.19 2.93
C ARG A 329 -7.34 3.08 2.43
N ASP A 330 -7.52 2.87 1.14
CA ASP A 330 -8.85 2.77 0.54
C ASP A 330 -9.66 1.61 1.12
N THR A 331 -9.00 0.48 1.41
CA THR A 331 -9.64 -0.68 2.06
C THR A 331 -10.02 -0.36 3.50
N ALA A 332 -9.14 0.32 4.23
CA ALA A 332 -9.40 0.73 5.60
C ALA A 332 -10.54 1.76 5.68
N ASP A 333 -10.55 2.76 4.79
CA ASP A 333 -11.61 3.76 4.70
C ASP A 333 -12.96 3.10 4.35
N TYR A 334 -12.96 2.15 3.41
CA TYR A 334 -14.17 1.39 3.06
C TYR A 334 -14.69 0.58 4.27
N PHE A 335 -13.81 -0.07 5.03
CA PHE A 335 -14.17 -0.78 6.25
C PHE A 335 -14.79 0.17 7.30
N VAL A 336 -14.16 1.32 7.55
CA VAL A 336 -14.67 2.34 8.48
C VAL A 336 -16.06 2.82 8.07
N GLU A 337 -16.28 3.06 6.78
CA GLU A 337 -17.60 3.47 6.28
C GLU A 337 -18.65 2.33 6.43
N VAL A 338 -18.29 1.07 6.24
CA VAL A 338 -19.21 -0.06 6.50
C VAL A 338 -19.62 -0.09 7.98
N VAL A 339 -18.68 0.05 8.90
CA VAL A 339 -18.97 0.06 10.34
C VAL A 339 -19.80 1.28 10.72
N LYS A 340 -19.49 2.46 10.21
CA LYS A 340 -20.22 3.71 10.43
C LYS A 340 -21.68 3.62 9.98
N HIS A 341 -21.94 2.87 8.90
CA HIS A 341 -23.30 2.57 8.44
C HIS A 341 -23.99 1.44 9.23
N GLY A 342 -23.42 1.02 10.36
CA GLY A 342 -24.01 0.04 11.28
C GLY A 342 -23.76 -1.43 10.90
N GLY A 343 -22.72 -1.71 10.11
CA GLY A 343 -22.22 -3.07 9.91
C GLY A 343 -21.48 -3.56 11.17
N ASP A 344 -21.65 -4.83 11.52
CA ASP A 344 -20.83 -5.46 12.55
C ASP A 344 -19.37 -5.52 12.10
N ALA A 345 -18.45 -5.05 12.94
CA ALA A 345 -17.05 -4.86 12.57
C ALA A 345 -16.35 -6.18 12.20
N LYS A 346 -16.62 -7.27 12.95
CA LYS A 346 -16.01 -8.58 12.69
C LYS A 346 -16.53 -9.19 11.40
N LEU A 347 -17.84 -9.10 11.17
CA LEU A 347 -18.45 -9.53 9.90
C LEU A 347 -17.94 -8.67 8.74
N ALA A 348 -17.85 -7.35 8.90
CA ALA A 348 -17.32 -6.43 7.89
C ALA A 348 -15.88 -6.82 7.49
N ALA A 349 -15.01 -7.05 8.46
CA ALA A 349 -13.64 -7.52 8.21
C ALA A 349 -13.64 -8.82 7.40
N ASN A 350 -14.40 -9.83 7.83
CA ASN A 350 -14.48 -11.13 7.15
C ASN A 350 -15.02 -11.00 5.71
N TRP A 351 -16.02 -10.16 5.49
CA TRP A 351 -16.62 -9.99 4.17
C TRP A 351 -15.74 -9.20 3.22
N ILE A 352 -15.07 -8.15 3.72
CA ILE A 352 -14.15 -7.35 2.91
C ILE A 352 -12.94 -8.19 2.50
N MET A 353 -12.29 -8.88 3.45
CA MET A 353 -11.13 -9.73 3.17
C MET A 353 -11.47 -11.02 2.41
N GLY A 354 -12.71 -11.48 2.46
CA GLY A 354 -13.18 -12.68 1.79
C GLY A 354 -13.95 -12.38 0.49
N PRO A 355 -15.31 -12.38 0.52
CA PRO A 355 -16.13 -12.27 -0.68
C PRO A 355 -15.86 -11.03 -1.55
N VAL A 356 -15.67 -9.85 -0.92
CA VAL A 356 -15.41 -8.60 -1.65
C VAL A 356 -14.06 -8.65 -2.35
N SER A 357 -12.98 -8.98 -1.61
CA SER A 357 -11.64 -9.09 -2.20
C SER A 357 -11.57 -10.16 -3.29
N ALA A 358 -12.26 -11.30 -3.13
CA ALA A 358 -12.30 -12.35 -4.14
C ALA A 358 -12.91 -11.85 -5.47
N LYS A 359 -13.99 -11.09 -5.39
CA LYS A 359 -14.63 -10.47 -6.58
C LYS A 359 -13.74 -9.43 -7.24
N LEU A 360 -13.17 -8.51 -6.43
CA LEU A 360 -12.27 -7.47 -6.93
C LEU A 360 -11.07 -8.08 -7.65
N ASN A 361 -10.45 -9.10 -7.06
CA ASN A 361 -9.31 -9.80 -7.68
C ASN A 361 -9.70 -10.49 -9.00
N THR A 362 -10.89 -11.09 -9.08
CA THR A 362 -11.37 -11.74 -10.31
C THR A 362 -11.62 -10.73 -11.43
N GLU A 363 -12.04 -9.50 -11.07
CA GLU A 363 -12.33 -8.43 -12.02
C GLU A 363 -11.14 -7.47 -12.22
N GLU A 364 -9.99 -7.74 -11.60
CA GLU A 364 -8.78 -6.90 -11.63
C GLU A 364 -9.05 -5.44 -11.19
N LYS A 365 -9.92 -5.27 -10.17
CA LYS A 365 -10.35 -3.99 -9.63
C LYS A 365 -9.80 -3.72 -8.24
N THR A 366 -9.69 -2.44 -7.92
CA THR A 366 -9.42 -1.95 -6.56
C THR A 366 -10.72 -1.78 -5.78
N ILE A 367 -10.63 -1.60 -4.45
CA ILE A 367 -11.81 -1.37 -3.60
C ILE A 367 -12.57 -0.08 -3.96
N THR A 368 -11.88 0.92 -4.47
CA THR A 368 -12.46 2.19 -4.93
C THR A 368 -13.32 2.02 -6.18
N GLU A 369 -13.04 0.98 -6.97
CA GLU A 369 -13.79 0.61 -8.17
C GLU A 369 -14.89 -0.42 -7.87
N SER A 370 -15.08 -0.78 -6.59
CA SER A 370 -16.12 -1.71 -6.17
C SER A 370 -17.52 -1.21 -6.59
N PRO A 371 -18.30 -2.03 -7.28
CA PRO A 371 -19.69 -1.67 -7.55
C PRO A 371 -20.56 -1.66 -6.29
N LEU A 372 -20.13 -2.36 -5.22
CA LEU A 372 -20.84 -2.44 -3.96
C LEU A 372 -20.42 -1.32 -3.02
N LYS A 373 -21.32 -0.39 -2.73
CA LYS A 373 -21.09 0.69 -1.76
C LYS A 373 -21.08 0.17 -0.32
N ALA A 374 -20.31 0.82 0.55
CA ALA A 374 -20.18 0.48 1.96
C ALA A 374 -21.54 0.41 2.69
N ALA A 375 -22.46 1.33 2.41
CA ALA A 375 -23.81 1.33 3.00
C ALA A 375 -24.64 0.09 2.64
N LEU A 376 -24.52 -0.41 1.40
CA LEU A 376 -25.22 -1.62 0.96
C LEU A 376 -24.62 -2.87 1.62
N LEU A 377 -23.28 -2.95 1.72
CA LEU A 377 -22.65 -4.03 2.45
C LEU A 377 -23.07 -4.00 3.93
N ALA A 378 -23.05 -2.85 4.57
CA ALA A 378 -23.51 -2.69 5.96
C ALA A 378 -24.96 -3.14 6.15
N SER A 379 -25.85 -2.81 5.22
CA SER A 379 -27.24 -3.26 5.24
C SER A 379 -27.33 -4.78 5.16
N LEU A 380 -26.57 -5.42 4.24
CA LEU A 380 -26.50 -6.87 4.13
C LEU A 380 -25.98 -7.53 5.42
N LEU A 381 -24.90 -6.97 6.00
CA LEU A 381 -24.31 -7.50 7.23
C LEU A 381 -25.29 -7.41 8.42
N ARG A 382 -26.07 -6.35 8.52
CA ARG A 382 -27.11 -6.24 9.55
C ARG A 382 -28.15 -7.35 9.43
N ARG A 383 -28.55 -7.74 8.20
CA ARG A 383 -29.49 -8.84 7.99
C ARG A 383 -28.94 -10.21 8.33
N ILE A 384 -27.60 -10.33 8.36
CA ILE A 384 -26.93 -11.51 8.92
C ILE A 384 -26.92 -11.46 10.46
N SER A 385 -26.56 -10.30 11.02
CA SER A 385 -26.45 -10.12 12.46
C SER A 385 -27.78 -10.25 13.20
N ASP A 386 -28.87 -9.77 12.59
CA ASP A 386 -30.23 -9.89 13.14
C ASP A 386 -30.91 -11.24 12.81
N ASN A 387 -30.20 -12.16 12.17
CA ASN A 387 -30.69 -13.47 11.73
C ASN A 387 -31.88 -13.41 10.73
N SER A 388 -32.07 -12.31 10.05
CA SER A 388 -33.09 -12.20 8.98
C SER A 388 -32.77 -13.11 7.79
N ILE A 389 -31.48 -13.35 7.53
CA ILE A 389 -30.99 -14.25 6.49
C ILE A 389 -29.81 -15.08 6.99
N SER A 390 -29.66 -16.27 6.42
CA SER A 390 -28.50 -17.13 6.67
C SER A 390 -27.25 -16.63 5.89
N ASN A 391 -26.05 -17.04 6.32
CA ASN A 391 -24.80 -16.74 5.60
C ASN A 391 -24.83 -17.24 4.14
N SER A 392 -25.51 -18.35 3.85
CA SER A 392 -25.67 -18.87 2.51
C SER A 392 -26.59 -17.98 1.66
N ALA A 393 -27.69 -17.50 2.24
CA ALA A 393 -28.59 -16.54 1.60
C ALA A 393 -27.89 -15.19 1.37
N ALA A 394 -27.11 -14.73 2.34
CA ALA A 394 -26.33 -13.49 2.24
C ALA A 394 -25.36 -13.50 1.05
N LYS A 395 -24.71 -14.64 0.78
CA LYS A 395 -23.85 -14.77 -0.43
C LYS A 395 -24.66 -14.63 -1.73
N GLN A 396 -25.89 -15.16 -1.77
CA GLN A 396 -26.76 -15.00 -2.94
C GLN A 396 -27.21 -13.54 -3.11
N VAL A 397 -27.55 -12.86 -2.01
CA VAL A 397 -27.89 -11.43 -2.04
C VAL A 397 -26.68 -10.61 -2.50
N PHE A 398 -25.48 -10.90 -1.99
CA PHE A 398 -24.23 -10.25 -2.38
C PHE A 398 -23.97 -10.36 -3.89
N GLU A 399 -24.12 -11.55 -4.49
CA GLU A 399 -23.96 -11.74 -5.94
C GLU A 399 -24.94 -10.86 -6.74
N LYS A 400 -26.16 -10.70 -6.25
CA LYS A 400 -27.16 -9.84 -6.89
C LYS A 400 -26.84 -8.36 -6.74
N LEU A 401 -26.41 -7.95 -5.53
CA LEU A 401 -25.95 -6.59 -5.28
C LEU A 401 -24.75 -6.23 -6.16
N TRP A 402 -23.79 -7.16 -6.30
CA TRP A 402 -22.58 -6.94 -7.09
C TRP A 402 -22.85 -6.68 -8.57
N THR A 403 -23.85 -7.35 -9.13
CA THR A 403 -24.20 -7.29 -10.56
C THR A 403 -25.31 -6.27 -10.89
N SER A 404 -25.96 -5.69 -9.87
CA SER A 404 -27.06 -4.76 -10.07
C SER A 404 -26.62 -3.40 -10.59
N PRO A 405 -27.28 -2.83 -11.59
CA PRO A 405 -27.07 -1.44 -11.99
C PRO A 405 -27.30 -0.43 -10.85
N ASP A 406 -28.24 -0.72 -9.95
CA ASP A 406 -28.62 0.16 -8.84
C ASP A 406 -27.59 0.19 -7.70
N SER A 407 -26.62 -0.74 -7.71
CA SER A 407 -25.48 -0.71 -6.79
C SER A 407 -24.37 0.22 -7.25
N LYS A 408 -24.39 0.67 -8.52
CA LYS A 408 -23.33 1.50 -9.11
C LYS A 408 -23.38 2.95 -8.62
N PRO A 409 -22.23 3.66 -8.59
CA PRO A 409 -22.14 5.04 -8.11
C PRO A 409 -23.06 6.04 -8.81
N ASP A 410 -23.27 5.88 -10.13
CA ASP A 410 -23.98 6.85 -10.97
C ASP A 410 -25.52 6.73 -10.93
N SER A 411 -26.04 5.64 -10.36
CA SER A 411 -27.49 5.45 -10.21
C SER A 411 -28.05 6.07 -8.92
N PHE A 412 -27.20 6.74 -8.14
CA PHE A 412 -27.55 7.33 -6.87
C PHE A 412 -28.34 8.64 -7.06
N ASN A 413 -29.64 8.55 -6.96
CA ASN A 413 -30.50 9.73 -6.90
C ASN A 413 -30.39 10.34 -5.50
N GLU A 414 -29.63 11.43 -5.36
CA GLU A 414 -29.38 12.15 -4.09
C GLU A 414 -30.65 12.47 -3.29
N HIS A 415 -31.81 12.42 -3.96
CA HIS A 415 -33.11 12.74 -3.37
C HIS A 415 -33.79 11.59 -2.61
N ARG A 416 -33.25 10.33 -2.65
CA ARG A 416 -33.84 9.18 -1.96
C ARG A 416 -33.22 8.79 -0.61
N GLY A 417 -32.12 9.42 -0.21
CA GLY A 417 -31.50 9.28 1.12
C GLY A 417 -31.04 7.87 1.53
N LEU A 418 -30.50 7.77 2.76
CA LEU A 418 -29.98 6.53 3.37
C LEU A 418 -31.03 5.37 3.43
N ASN A 419 -32.33 5.70 3.53
CA ASN A 419 -33.40 4.73 3.63
C ASN A 419 -33.61 3.90 2.35
N PHE A 420 -33.24 4.43 1.19
CA PHE A 420 -33.38 3.71 -0.08
C PHE A 420 -32.44 2.52 -0.17
N ASN A 421 -31.17 2.69 0.25
CA ASN A 421 -30.16 1.62 0.22
C ASN A 421 -30.51 0.46 1.16
N LEU A 422 -31.17 0.73 2.27
CA LEU A 422 -31.64 -0.29 3.21
C LEU A 422 -32.78 -1.11 2.62
N ASN A 423 -33.73 -0.45 1.95
CA ASN A 423 -34.87 -1.11 1.32
C ASN A 423 -34.44 -1.98 0.14
N PHE A 424 -33.39 -1.60 -0.60
CA PHE A 424 -32.92 -2.36 -1.76
C PHE A 424 -32.42 -3.76 -1.40
N VAL A 425 -31.69 -3.91 -0.28
CA VAL A 425 -31.28 -5.21 0.23
C VAL A 425 -32.51 -6.06 0.61
N ASP A 426 -33.49 -5.46 1.28
CA ASP A 426 -34.72 -6.13 1.69
C ASP A 426 -35.59 -6.52 0.47
N GLU A 427 -35.64 -5.71 -0.56
CA GLU A 427 -36.32 -6.02 -1.82
C GLU A 427 -35.71 -7.27 -2.49
N ILE A 428 -34.38 -7.38 -2.53
CA ILE A 428 -33.71 -8.57 -3.04
C ILE A 428 -34.04 -9.79 -2.16
N ILE A 429 -33.92 -9.66 -0.84
CA ILE A 429 -34.23 -10.75 0.11
C ILE A 429 -35.68 -11.25 -0.12
N ASN A 430 -36.65 -10.35 -0.25
CA ASN A 430 -38.05 -10.69 -0.42
C ASN A 430 -38.31 -11.28 -1.80
N SER A 431 -37.81 -10.69 -2.88
CA SER A 431 -38.02 -11.15 -4.26
C SER A 431 -37.50 -12.56 -4.53
N TYR A 432 -36.38 -12.93 -3.86
CA TYR A 432 -35.81 -14.27 -3.96
C TYR A 432 -36.23 -15.21 -2.84
N GLY A 433 -37.12 -14.76 -1.92
CA GLY A 433 -37.62 -15.57 -0.80
C GLY A 433 -36.51 -16.10 0.11
N LEU A 434 -35.48 -15.26 0.36
CA LEU A 434 -34.30 -15.63 1.10
C LEU A 434 -34.40 -15.35 2.61
N LYS A 435 -35.50 -14.80 3.06
CA LYS A 435 -35.77 -14.54 4.48
C LYS A 435 -35.75 -15.84 5.26
N GLN A 436 -35.06 -15.80 6.41
CA GLN A 436 -34.95 -16.93 7.31
C GLN A 436 -36.28 -17.16 8.02
N GLU A 437 -36.68 -18.42 8.11
CA GLU A 437 -37.86 -18.84 8.90
C GLU A 437 -37.46 -18.85 10.36
N SER A 438 -38.06 -17.99 11.15
CA SER A 438 -37.85 -17.90 12.60
C SER A 438 -39.07 -18.27 13.42
N ASP A 439 -40.18 -18.64 12.73
CA ASP A 439 -41.38 -19.16 13.39
C ASP A 439 -41.07 -20.53 14.01
N SER A 440 -41.09 -20.58 15.34
CA SER A 440 -40.78 -21.78 16.12
C SER A 440 -41.70 -22.94 15.78
N ASP A 441 -43.00 -22.68 15.55
CA ASP A 441 -43.97 -23.67 15.23
C ASP A 441 -43.79 -24.27 13.82
N ALA A 442 -43.42 -23.43 12.84
CA ALA A 442 -43.10 -23.88 11.52
C ALA A 442 -41.80 -24.72 11.46
N ILE A 443 -40.77 -24.34 12.24
CA ILE A 443 -39.53 -25.10 12.36
C ILE A 443 -39.83 -26.45 13.07
N GLU A 444 -40.64 -26.44 14.13
CA GLU A 444 -41.02 -27.61 14.86
C GLU A 444 -41.75 -28.62 13.99
N ALA A 445 -42.67 -28.17 13.16
CA ALA A 445 -43.39 -29.02 12.21
C ALA A 445 -42.47 -29.68 11.15
N ILE A 446 -41.39 -28.94 10.72
CA ILE A 446 -40.37 -29.49 9.82
C ILE A 446 -39.54 -30.57 10.56
N ILE A 447 -39.13 -30.30 11.80
CA ILE A 447 -38.39 -31.24 12.62
C ILE A 447 -39.18 -32.53 12.85
N ASP A 448 -40.44 -32.44 13.20
CA ASP A 448 -41.31 -33.61 13.41
C ASP A 448 -41.40 -34.51 12.16
N LYS A 449 -41.51 -33.92 10.98
CA LYS A 449 -41.48 -34.65 9.70
C LYS A 449 -40.13 -35.34 9.47
N VAL A 450 -39.01 -34.65 9.81
CA VAL A 450 -37.67 -35.21 9.64
C VAL A 450 -37.44 -36.34 10.61
N LEU A 451 -37.84 -36.22 11.88
CA LEU A 451 -37.70 -37.26 12.89
C LEU A 451 -38.55 -38.50 12.47
N ALA A 452 -39.78 -38.30 12.04
CA ALA A 452 -40.65 -39.37 11.57
C ALA A 452 -40.08 -40.11 10.33
N SER A 453 -39.39 -39.40 9.47
CA SER A 453 -38.79 -39.96 8.26
C SER A 453 -37.40 -40.62 8.47
N ASN A 454 -36.76 -40.45 9.67
CA ASN A 454 -35.43 -40.94 9.97
C ASN A 454 -35.36 -41.66 11.30
N PRO A 455 -36.22 -42.69 11.60
CA PRO A 455 -36.25 -43.35 12.89
C PRO A 455 -34.91 -44.00 13.27
N ALA A 456 -34.19 -44.58 12.33
CA ALA A 456 -32.89 -45.19 12.56
C ALA A 456 -31.84 -44.19 13.11
N MET A 457 -31.84 -42.92 12.62
CA MET A 457 -30.96 -41.89 13.13
C MET A 457 -31.35 -41.40 14.52
N VAL A 458 -32.65 -41.41 14.82
CA VAL A 458 -33.16 -41.10 16.18
C VAL A 458 -32.69 -42.16 17.17
N ASP A 459 -32.78 -43.44 16.81
CA ASP A 459 -32.33 -44.56 17.65
C ASP A 459 -30.82 -44.55 17.84
N GLU A 460 -30.05 -44.22 16.80
CA GLU A 460 -28.59 -44.06 16.90
C GLU A 460 -28.19 -42.90 17.82
N PHE A 461 -28.92 -41.78 17.82
CA PHE A 461 -28.66 -40.69 18.75
C PHE A 461 -29.02 -41.12 20.21
N LYS A 462 -30.15 -41.77 20.43
CA LYS A 462 -30.55 -42.31 21.75
C LYS A 462 -29.56 -43.36 22.26
N ALA A 463 -28.83 -44.02 21.35
CA ALA A 463 -27.73 -44.94 21.67
C ALA A 463 -26.37 -44.20 21.93
N GLY A 464 -26.35 -42.86 21.98
CA GLY A 464 -25.17 -42.04 22.33
C GLY A 464 -24.26 -41.62 21.15
N LYS A 465 -24.70 -41.80 19.89
CA LYS A 465 -23.91 -41.39 18.72
C LYS A 465 -24.19 -39.93 18.36
N GLU A 466 -23.33 -38.99 18.79
CA GLU A 466 -23.46 -37.54 18.46
C GLU A 466 -23.47 -37.23 16.95
N LYS A 467 -22.86 -38.08 16.13
CA LYS A 467 -22.86 -37.89 14.64
C LYS A 467 -24.28 -37.98 14.08
N ALA A 468 -25.17 -38.74 14.68
CA ALA A 468 -26.57 -38.86 14.26
C ALA A 468 -27.35 -37.53 14.47
N PHE A 469 -27.03 -36.79 15.56
CA PHE A 469 -27.60 -35.48 15.82
C PHE A 469 -27.25 -34.47 14.68
N ASN A 470 -25.98 -34.38 14.31
CA ASN A 470 -25.54 -33.49 13.22
C ASN A 470 -26.16 -33.87 11.87
N ALA A 471 -26.39 -35.16 11.64
CA ALA A 471 -27.11 -35.64 10.46
C ALA A 471 -28.58 -35.23 10.48
N LEU A 472 -29.27 -35.29 11.59
CA LEU A 472 -30.67 -34.82 11.74
C LEU A 472 -30.78 -33.29 11.57
N VAL A 473 -29.83 -32.52 12.11
CA VAL A 473 -29.74 -31.07 11.84
C VAL A 473 -29.57 -30.81 10.35
N GLY A 474 -28.67 -31.51 9.66
CA GLY A 474 -28.46 -31.40 8.22
C GLY A 474 -29.72 -31.75 7.41
N GLN A 475 -30.47 -32.81 7.78
CA GLN A 475 -31.73 -33.17 7.13
C GLN A 475 -32.83 -32.11 7.34
N THR A 476 -32.92 -31.54 8.56
CA THR A 476 -33.84 -30.44 8.86
C THR A 476 -33.54 -29.21 8.05
N MET A 477 -32.25 -28.85 7.97
CA MET A 477 -31.77 -27.73 7.13
C MET A 477 -32.10 -27.96 5.65
N LYS A 478 -31.95 -29.19 5.16
CA LYS A 478 -32.32 -29.56 3.78
C LYS A 478 -33.84 -29.49 3.56
N ALA A 479 -34.62 -29.98 4.51
CA ALA A 479 -36.09 -29.95 4.43
C ALA A 479 -36.67 -28.53 4.46
N SER A 480 -36.04 -27.61 5.22
CA SER A 480 -36.35 -26.18 5.26
C SER A 480 -35.79 -25.41 4.05
N LYS A 481 -35.08 -26.07 3.10
CA LYS A 481 -34.36 -25.45 1.99
C LYS A 481 -33.34 -24.39 2.46
N GLY A 482 -32.73 -24.60 3.62
CA GLY A 482 -31.76 -23.67 4.22
C GLY A 482 -32.38 -22.43 4.88
N LYS A 483 -33.72 -22.38 5.03
CA LYS A 483 -34.41 -21.21 5.60
C LYS A 483 -34.55 -21.25 7.11
N ALA A 484 -34.51 -22.43 7.76
CA ALA A 484 -34.58 -22.54 9.23
C ALA A 484 -33.29 -22.01 9.90
N ASN A 485 -33.43 -21.42 11.08
CA ASN A 485 -32.27 -20.99 11.87
C ASN A 485 -31.56 -22.22 12.47
N PRO A 486 -30.27 -22.48 12.15
CA PRO A 486 -29.55 -23.67 12.61
C PRO A 486 -29.47 -23.78 14.12
N SER A 487 -29.39 -22.67 14.84
CA SER A 487 -29.34 -22.64 16.31
C SER A 487 -30.69 -23.07 16.91
N GLN A 488 -31.79 -22.52 16.39
CA GLN A 488 -33.14 -22.90 16.78
C GLN A 488 -33.44 -24.38 16.45
N VAL A 489 -33.04 -24.82 15.24
CA VAL A 489 -33.16 -26.23 14.84
C VAL A 489 -32.43 -27.13 15.83
N SER A 490 -31.20 -26.77 16.19
CA SER A 490 -30.39 -27.55 17.13
C SER A 490 -31.01 -27.59 18.54
N GLU A 491 -31.55 -26.46 19.00
CA GLU A 491 -32.21 -26.36 20.30
C GLU A 491 -33.51 -27.19 20.36
N ILE A 492 -34.37 -27.04 19.38
CA ILE A 492 -35.65 -27.77 19.29
C ILE A 492 -35.41 -29.27 19.10
N LEU A 493 -34.44 -29.65 18.24
CA LEU A 493 -34.06 -31.06 18.06
C LEU A 493 -33.54 -31.69 19.38
N LYS A 494 -32.65 -30.99 20.11
CA LYS A 494 -32.18 -31.47 21.42
C LYS A 494 -33.34 -31.68 22.39
N LYS A 495 -34.26 -30.70 22.46
CA LYS A 495 -35.42 -30.78 23.33
C LYS A 495 -36.31 -31.99 23.00
N LYS A 496 -36.59 -32.22 21.71
CA LYS A 496 -37.44 -33.34 21.25
C LYS A 496 -36.77 -34.71 21.31
N LEU A 497 -35.46 -34.81 21.23
CA LEU A 497 -34.71 -36.06 21.29
C LEU A 497 -34.39 -36.52 22.73
N HIS A 498 -34.43 -35.59 23.71
CA HIS A 498 -34.26 -35.87 25.12
C HIS A 498 -35.59 -36.11 25.85
N THR A 499 -36.73 -35.90 25.16
CA THR A 499 -38.05 -36.27 25.61
C THR A 499 -38.40 -37.67 25.12
#